data_56eb6dbb45ee2a320706ba5c05310560
#
_entry.id   56eb6dbb45ee2a320706ba5c05310560
#
_cell.length_a   1.000
_cell.length_b   1.000
_cell.length_c   1.000
_cell.angle_alpha   90.00
_cell.angle_beta   90.00
_cell.angle_gamma   90.00
#
_symmetry.space_group_name_H-M   'P 1'
#
loop_
_entity.id
_entity.type
_entity.pdbx_description
1 polymer ?
#
loop_
_entity_poly.entity_id
_entity_poly.type
_entity_poly.pdbx_seq_one_letter_code
_entity_poly.pdbx_strand_id
1 'polypeptide(L)'
;MGLRLRLLDGLSRVFRSRLFRCIADGLRRHPWRTLRYIWIVNPFVRATWRIFSLRINGETFLRDFTEACGEANIAPFLMWGTLLGCVREGGLLKHDHDIDVGILARDWPKRSLLIDAMRRRGYGVKEYYNYQIKFIGRDLLCTLDVDVFFPWEGKMICCLDYGTGKWGSWFPLDAFNNFRRLTFLGTRVSIPDPPERVLETAYGDWRTPIKKFDWQNNPNRLHIAEGETLPKLPEEPSRRKRGRRVKKKR
;
A
#
# COMPACT_ATOMS: atom_id res chain seq x y z
N MET A 1 -1.33 37.53 -5.89
CA MET A 1 -2.63 38.02 -5.36
C MET A 1 -3.85 37.32 -5.97
N GLY A 2 -3.82 36.88 -7.22
CA GLY A 2 -5.00 36.28 -7.89
C GLY A 2 -5.42 34.87 -7.46
N LEU A 3 -4.55 34.05 -6.92
CA LEU A 3 -4.86 32.66 -6.52
C LEU A 3 -5.63 32.57 -5.18
N ARG A 4 -5.32 33.47 -4.24
CA ARG A 4 -6.02 33.56 -2.95
C ARG A 4 -7.49 34.01 -3.08
N LEU A 5 -7.78 34.91 -4.01
CA LEU A 5 -9.14 35.39 -4.27
C LEU A 5 -10.02 34.31 -4.90
N ARG A 6 -9.51 33.51 -5.83
CA ARG A 6 -10.27 32.40 -6.44
C ARG A 6 -10.57 31.25 -5.47
N LEU A 7 -9.71 30.98 -4.53
CA LEU A 7 -9.95 30.00 -3.46
C LEU A 7 -11.04 30.48 -2.48
N LEU A 8 -11.06 31.78 -2.13
CA LEU A 8 -12.08 32.36 -1.27
C LEU A 8 -13.45 32.43 -1.93
N ASP A 9 -13.52 32.71 -3.25
CA ASP A 9 -14.76 32.67 -4.02
C ASP A 9 -15.33 31.26 -4.20
N GLY A 10 -14.48 30.26 -4.38
CA GLY A 10 -14.89 28.85 -4.41
C GLY A 10 -15.46 28.40 -3.06
N LEU A 11 -14.80 28.75 -1.96
CA LEU A 11 -15.27 28.47 -0.59
C LEU A 11 -16.59 29.19 -0.28
N SER A 12 -16.79 30.45 -0.71
CA SER A 12 -18.04 31.19 -0.47
C SER A 12 -19.26 30.56 -1.15
N ARG A 13 -19.09 29.94 -2.33
CA ARG A 13 -20.18 29.22 -3.03
C ARG A 13 -20.53 27.89 -2.35
N VAL A 14 -19.53 27.17 -1.82
CA VAL A 14 -19.75 25.95 -1.03
C VAL A 14 -20.45 26.28 0.28
N PHE A 15 -20.07 27.37 0.95
CA PHE A 15 -20.71 27.83 2.18
C PHE A 15 -22.20 28.24 2.03
N ARG A 16 -22.64 28.58 0.81
CA ARG A 16 -24.05 28.93 0.53
C ARG A 16 -24.93 27.74 0.11
N SER A 17 -24.36 26.55 -0.08
CA SER A 17 -25.13 25.38 -0.50
C SER A 17 -26.03 24.85 0.61
N ARG A 18 -27.23 24.34 0.23
CA ARG A 18 -28.15 23.66 1.18
C ARG A 18 -27.44 22.52 1.91
N LEU A 19 -26.53 21.81 1.22
CA LEU A 19 -25.76 20.73 1.78
C LEU A 19 -24.86 21.20 2.94
N PHE A 20 -24.22 22.37 2.81
CA PHE A 20 -23.34 22.88 3.86
C PHE A 20 -24.14 23.26 5.12
N ARG A 21 -25.34 23.81 4.96
CA ARG A 21 -26.24 24.08 6.08
C ARG A 21 -26.69 22.81 6.79
N CYS A 22 -27.07 21.77 6.06
CA CYS A 22 -27.42 20.46 6.64
C CYS A 22 -26.24 19.82 7.40
N ILE A 23 -25.01 19.94 6.86
CA ILE A 23 -23.80 19.47 7.53
C ILE A 23 -23.54 20.28 8.81
N ALA A 24 -23.61 21.59 8.74
CA ALA A 24 -23.42 22.47 9.91
C ALA A 24 -24.43 22.22 11.02
N ASP A 25 -25.70 22.01 10.66
CA ASP A 25 -26.78 21.69 11.62
C ASP A 25 -26.61 20.27 12.19
N GLY A 26 -26.18 19.33 11.36
CA GLY A 26 -25.86 17.98 11.81
C GLY A 26 -24.67 17.96 12.78
N LEU A 27 -23.62 18.74 12.50
CA LEU A 27 -22.44 18.88 13.38
C LEU A 27 -22.80 19.52 14.73
N ARG A 28 -23.78 20.46 14.78
CA ARG A 28 -24.25 21.04 16.03
C ARG A 28 -25.06 20.04 16.87
N ARG A 29 -25.91 19.23 16.24
CA ARG A 29 -26.82 18.30 16.95
C ARG A 29 -26.15 16.95 17.26
N HIS A 30 -25.39 16.41 16.32
CA HIS A 30 -24.75 15.08 16.42
C HIS A 30 -23.38 15.06 15.74
N PRO A 31 -22.35 15.72 16.32
CA PRO A 31 -21.07 15.94 15.66
C PRO A 31 -20.41 14.65 15.14
N TRP A 32 -20.37 13.63 15.98
CA TRP A 32 -19.71 12.37 15.61
C TRP A 32 -20.46 11.57 14.53
N ARG A 33 -21.79 11.60 14.55
CA ARG A 33 -22.62 10.94 13.51
C ARG A 33 -22.47 11.65 12.17
N THR A 34 -22.44 12.96 12.18
CA THR A 34 -22.33 13.78 10.97
C THR A 34 -20.95 13.67 10.35
N LEU A 35 -19.86 13.72 11.16
CA LEU A 35 -18.49 13.50 10.69
C LEU A 35 -18.33 12.10 10.11
N ARG A 36 -18.87 11.07 10.77
CA ARG A 36 -18.85 9.70 10.25
C ARG A 36 -19.61 9.58 8.93
N TYR A 37 -20.75 10.23 8.80
CA TYR A 37 -21.55 10.24 7.58
C TYR A 37 -20.80 10.94 6.43
N ILE A 38 -20.23 12.12 6.66
CA ILE A 38 -19.42 12.86 5.68
C ILE A 38 -18.23 11.98 5.22
N TRP A 39 -17.56 11.34 6.16
CA TRP A 39 -16.41 10.50 5.87
C TRP A 39 -16.79 9.24 5.07
N ILE A 40 -17.93 8.60 5.38
CA ILE A 40 -18.41 7.39 4.67
C ILE A 40 -18.94 7.73 3.28
N VAL A 41 -19.66 8.84 3.13
CA VAL A 41 -20.43 9.14 1.92
C VAL A 41 -19.64 9.96 0.90
N ASN A 42 -18.59 10.69 1.32
CA ASN A 42 -17.83 11.54 0.41
C ASN A 42 -16.45 10.95 0.10
N PRO A 43 -16.28 10.24 -1.05
CA PRO A 43 -14.99 9.64 -1.42
C PRO A 43 -13.88 10.67 -1.61
N PHE A 44 -14.21 11.90 -2.02
CA PHE A 44 -13.24 12.97 -2.19
C PHE A 44 -12.67 13.43 -0.83
N VAL A 45 -13.51 13.63 0.18
CA VAL A 45 -13.08 13.99 1.54
C VAL A 45 -12.18 12.86 2.08
N ARG A 46 -12.60 11.62 1.93
CA ARG A 46 -11.81 10.45 2.38
C ARG A 46 -10.45 10.36 1.68
N ALA A 47 -10.40 10.56 0.36
CA ALA A 47 -9.15 10.55 -0.39
C ALA A 47 -8.20 11.66 0.08
N THR A 48 -8.72 12.89 0.26
CA THR A 48 -7.93 14.03 0.74
C THR A 48 -7.34 13.78 2.13
N TRP A 49 -8.13 13.22 3.06
CA TRP A 49 -7.66 12.87 4.40
C TRP A 49 -6.61 11.76 4.38
N ARG A 50 -6.74 10.77 3.50
CA ARG A 50 -5.73 9.73 3.32
C ARG A 50 -4.41 10.29 2.82
N ILE A 51 -4.43 11.17 1.81
CA ILE A 51 -3.25 11.87 1.30
C ILE A 51 -2.58 12.68 2.43
N PHE A 52 -3.37 13.44 3.20
CA PHE A 52 -2.87 14.22 4.33
C PHE A 52 -2.25 13.34 5.43
N SER A 53 -2.93 12.27 5.79
CA SER A 53 -2.44 11.27 6.75
C SER A 53 -1.11 10.67 6.31
N LEU A 54 -0.99 10.29 5.04
CA LEU A 54 0.26 9.75 4.50
C LEU A 54 1.40 10.77 4.57
N ARG A 55 1.13 12.05 4.32
CA ARG A 55 2.15 13.11 4.43
C ARG A 55 2.68 13.29 5.85
N ILE A 56 1.84 13.10 6.85
CA ILE A 56 2.22 13.26 8.27
C ILE A 56 2.85 11.96 8.81
N ASN A 57 2.26 10.82 8.51
CA ASN A 57 2.58 9.56 9.18
C ASN A 57 3.46 8.61 8.33
N GLY A 58 3.62 8.89 7.03
CA GLY A 58 4.25 7.96 6.08
C GLY A 58 5.70 7.63 6.42
N GLU A 59 6.49 8.60 6.86
CA GLU A 59 7.87 8.38 7.32
C GLU A 59 7.91 7.40 8.49
N THR A 60 7.13 7.68 9.54
CA THR A 60 7.05 6.80 10.73
C THR A 60 6.54 5.41 10.36
N PHE A 61 5.55 5.34 9.47
CA PHE A 61 4.98 4.07 9.04
C PHE A 61 6.00 3.22 8.26
N LEU A 62 6.71 3.83 7.31
CA LEU A 62 7.73 3.14 6.52
C LEU A 62 8.90 2.68 7.40
N ARG A 63 9.35 3.50 8.36
CA ARG A 63 10.38 3.15 9.32
C ARG A 63 9.96 1.96 10.19
N ASP A 64 8.80 2.04 10.83
CA ASP A 64 8.26 0.99 11.70
C ASP A 64 8.09 -0.33 10.92
N PHE A 65 7.65 -0.24 9.65
CA PHE A 65 7.52 -1.39 8.76
C PHE A 65 8.90 -2.00 8.41
N THR A 66 9.87 -1.16 8.07
CA THR A 66 11.23 -1.62 7.72
C THR A 66 11.90 -2.31 8.92
N GLU A 67 11.74 -1.76 10.13
CA GLU A 67 12.21 -2.38 11.36
C GLU A 67 11.52 -3.73 11.62
N ALA A 68 10.19 -3.79 11.45
CA ALA A 68 9.43 -5.04 11.60
C ALA A 68 9.86 -6.10 10.58
N CYS A 69 10.18 -5.70 9.35
CA CYS A 69 10.77 -6.59 8.34
C CYS A 69 12.14 -7.10 8.77
N GLY A 70 12.97 -6.26 9.39
CA GLY A 70 14.25 -6.66 9.96
C GLY A 70 14.09 -7.73 11.06
N GLU A 71 13.13 -7.55 11.98
CA GLU A 71 12.81 -8.54 13.02
C GLU A 71 12.33 -9.88 12.41
N ALA A 72 11.58 -9.82 11.33
CA ALA A 72 11.06 -11.00 10.63
C ALA A 72 12.07 -11.61 9.64
N ASN A 73 13.23 -10.99 9.44
CA ASN A 73 14.21 -11.36 8.41
C ASN A 73 13.58 -11.42 7.00
N ILE A 74 12.79 -10.39 6.66
CA ILE A 74 12.16 -10.16 5.35
C ILE A 74 12.89 -9.01 4.67
N ALA A 75 13.13 -9.13 3.37
CA ALA A 75 13.75 -8.09 2.55
C ALA A 75 12.71 -7.38 1.66
N PRO A 76 12.06 -6.31 2.13
CA PRO A 76 11.10 -5.55 1.34
C PRO A 76 11.80 -4.64 0.33
N PHE A 77 11.07 -4.27 -0.73
CA PHE A 77 11.47 -3.28 -1.72
C PHE A 77 10.30 -2.41 -2.14
N LEU A 78 10.56 -1.15 -2.52
CA LEU A 78 9.50 -0.24 -2.98
C LEU A 78 8.97 -0.68 -4.33
N MET A 79 7.65 -0.54 -4.52
CA MET A 79 6.96 -0.86 -5.78
C MET A 79 5.93 0.21 -6.16
N TRP A 80 5.35 0.06 -7.31
CA TRP A 80 4.24 0.85 -7.83
C TRP A 80 4.42 2.37 -7.69
N GLY A 81 3.39 3.08 -7.21
CA GLY A 81 3.40 4.52 -7.01
C GLY A 81 4.52 4.99 -6.10
N THR A 82 4.82 4.22 -5.06
CA THR A 82 5.91 4.53 -4.12
C THR A 82 7.29 4.45 -4.78
N LEU A 83 7.54 3.43 -5.62
CA LEU A 83 8.78 3.34 -6.41
C LEU A 83 8.87 4.49 -7.43
N LEU A 84 7.78 4.76 -8.14
CA LEU A 84 7.71 5.85 -9.11
C LEU A 84 8.00 7.20 -8.47
N GLY A 85 7.38 7.49 -7.33
CA GLY A 85 7.61 8.71 -6.56
C GLY A 85 9.05 8.81 -6.07
N CYS A 86 9.60 7.71 -5.55
CA CYS A 86 10.98 7.64 -5.08
C CYS A 86 11.99 7.98 -6.19
N VAL A 87 11.82 7.40 -7.38
CA VAL A 87 12.78 7.54 -8.50
C VAL A 87 12.59 8.84 -9.26
N ARG A 88 11.36 9.26 -9.49
CA ARG A 88 11.04 10.43 -10.33
C ARG A 88 11.01 11.75 -9.55
N GLU A 89 10.42 11.72 -8.34
CA GLU A 89 10.14 12.93 -7.55
C GLU A 89 11.07 13.06 -6.33
N GLY A 90 11.81 12.02 -5.97
CA GLY A 90 12.57 11.96 -4.71
C GLY A 90 11.69 11.92 -3.46
N GLY A 91 10.39 11.62 -3.60
CA GLY A 91 9.39 11.61 -2.55
C GLY A 91 8.10 10.92 -2.98
N LEU A 92 7.07 10.96 -2.13
CA LEU A 92 5.74 10.46 -2.48
C LEU A 92 5.09 11.31 -3.57
N LEU A 93 4.39 10.69 -4.50
CA LEU A 93 3.59 11.40 -5.50
C LEU A 93 2.51 12.25 -4.83
N LYS A 94 2.14 13.38 -5.43
CA LYS A 94 1.20 14.34 -4.83
C LYS A 94 -0.16 13.76 -4.48
N HIS A 95 -0.58 12.76 -5.20
CA HIS A 95 -1.89 12.11 -5.07
C HIS A 95 -1.85 10.75 -4.35
N ASP A 96 -0.66 10.28 -3.94
CA ASP A 96 -0.55 9.03 -3.21
C ASP A 96 -1.21 9.11 -1.85
N HIS A 97 -1.83 8.02 -1.46
CA HIS A 97 -2.55 7.87 -0.21
C HIS A 97 -2.21 6.56 0.53
N ASP A 98 -1.22 5.83 0.03
CA ASP A 98 -0.67 4.59 0.56
C ASP A 98 0.82 4.46 0.24
N ILE A 99 1.45 3.46 0.83
CA ILE A 99 2.81 3.04 0.54
C ILE A 99 2.73 1.64 -0.05
N ASP A 100 3.35 1.44 -1.20
CA ASP A 100 3.41 0.16 -1.88
C ASP A 100 4.80 -0.46 -1.74
N VAL A 101 4.86 -1.69 -1.28
CA VAL A 101 6.09 -2.46 -1.16
C VAL A 101 5.90 -3.86 -1.71
N GLY A 102 6.99 -4.44 -2.20
CA GLY A 102 7.05 -5.83 -2.62
C GLY A 102 7.88 -6.67 -1.65
N ILE A 103 7.58 -7.95 -1.57
CA ILE A 103 8.45 -8.99 -1.02
C ILE A 103 8.52 -10.15 -2.01
N LEU A 104 9.65 -10.86 -2.04
CA LEU A 104 9.75 -12.07 -2.84
C LEU A 104 9.08 -13.25 -2.14
N ALA A 105 8.51 -14.17 -2.90
CA ALA A 105 7.80 -15.35 -2.39
C ALA A 105 8.60 -16.17 -1.38
N ARG A 106 9.94 -16.18 -1.47
CA ARG A 106 10.83 -16.85 -0.49
C ARG A 106 10.69 -16.30 0.93
N ASP A 107 10.21 -15.06 1.07
CA ASP A 107 10.00 -14.41 2.38
C ASP A 107 8.58 -14.58 2.91
N TRP A 108 7.64 -15.04 2.08
CA TRP A 108 6.24 -15.23 2.46
C TRP A 108 6.02 -16.15 3.67
N PRO A 109 6.79 -17.23 3.87
CA PRO A 109 6.67 -18.07 5.07
C PRO A 109 6.91 -17.34 6.40
N LYS A 110 7.50 -16.15 6.36
CA LYS A 110 7.82 -15.34 7.55
C LYS A 110 6.74 -14.28 7.84
N ARG A 111 5.66 -14.22 7.06
CA ARG A 111 4.63 -13.18 7.13
C ARG A 111 3.98 -13.05 8.51
N SER A 112 3.79 -14.17 9.22
CA SER A 112 3.20 -14.12 10.56
C SER A 112 4.09 -13.36 11.55
N LEU A 113 5.41 -13.46 11.44
CA LEU A 113 6.36 -12.71 12.27
C LEU A 113 6.26 -11.22 11.98
N LEU A 114 6.17 -10.84 10.70
CA LEU A 114 5.96 -9.46 10.28
C LEU A 114 4.62 -8.91 10.79
N ILE A 115 3.55 -9.68 10.62
CA ILE A 115 2.20 -9.30 11.10
C ILE A 115 2.21 -9.07 12.62
N ASP A 116 2.81 -9.98 13.36
CA ASP A 116 2.91 -9.87 14.82
C ASP A 116 3.77 -8.65 15.24
N ALA A 117 4.87 -8.38 14.52
CA ALA A 117 5.72 -7.22 14.78
C ALA A 117 4.97 -5.90 14.51
N MET A 118 4.19 -5.82 13.44
CA MET A 118 3.39 -4.64 13.12
C MET A 118 2.21 -4.45 14.09
N ARG A 119 1.56 -5.54 14.50
CA ARG A 119 0.51 -5.48 15.52
C ARG A 119 1.02 -4.97 16.87
N ARG A 120 2.22 -5.41 17.29
CA ARG A 120 2.87 -4.90 18.52
C ARG A 120 3.13 -3.39 18.45
N ARG A 121 3.36 -2.85 17.26
CA ARG A 121 3.52 -1.42 16.99
C ARG A 121 2.20 -0.65 16.85
N GLY A 122 1.05 -1.34 17.01
CA GLY A 122 -0.29 -0.74 16.98
C GLY A 122 -0.89 -0.56 15.58
N TYR A 123 -0.36 -1.25 14.56
CA TYR A 123 -0.92 -1.22 13.21
C TYR A 123 -2.02 -2.26 13.04
N GLY A 124 -3.09 -1.87 12.34
CA GLY A 124 -4.11 -2.80 11.87
C GLY A 124 -3.57 -3.67 10.73
N VAL A 125 -4.15 -4.85 10.55
CA VAL A 125 -3.73 -5.79 9.50
C VAL A 125 -4.96 -6.36 8.80
N LYS A 126 -4.91 -6.42 7.47
CA LYS A 126 -5.85 -7.13 6.63
C LYS A 126 -5.08 -7.95 5.60
N GLU A 127 -5.31 -9.24 5.58
CA GLU A 127 -4.75 -10.14 4.58
C GLU A 127 -5.73 -10.32 3.43
N TYR A 128 -5.23 -10.32 2.19
CA TYR A 128 -6.01 -10.51 0.98
C TYR A 128 -5.48 -11.70 0.19
N TYR A 129 -6.31 -12.69 -0.07
CA TYR A 129 -6.12 -13.76 -1.08
C TYR A 129 -4.73 -14.44 -1.07
N ASN A 130 -4.07 -14.53 0.07
CA ASN A 130 -2.74 -15.15 0.23
C ASN A 130 -1.58 -14.51 -0.56
N TYR A 131 -1.78 -13.40 -1.27
CA TYR A 131 -0.74 -12.74 -2.08
C TYR A 131 -0.49 -11.28 -1.69
N GLN A 132 -1.28 -10.74 -0.78
CA GLN A 132 -1.17 -9.35 -0.33
C GLN A 132 -1.49 -9.22 1.16
N ILE A 133 -0.74 -8.36 1.83
CA ILE A 133 -1.03 -7.91 3.20
C ILE A 133 -1.18 -6.41 3.18
N LYS A 134 -2.25 -5.91 3.76
CA LYS A 134 -2.44 -4.48 3.97
C LYS A 134 -2.27 -4.16 5.44
N PHE A 135 -1.32 -3.31 5.75
CA PHE A 135 -1.21 -2.68 7.07
C PHE A 135 -1.98 -1.38 7.10
N ILE A 136 -2.66 -1.12 8.20
CA ILE A 136 -3.51 0.07 8.39
C ILE A 136 -2.86 0.92 9.47
N GLY A 137 -2.60 2.18 9.15
CA GLY A 137 -2.01 3.15 10.06
C GLY A 137 -2.80 3.31 11.36
N ARG A 138 -2.15 3.78 12.41
CA ARG A 138 -2.76 4.00 13.73
C ARG A 138 -3.92 5.00 13.70
N ASP A 139 -3.94 5.89 12.71
CA ASP A 139 -5.02 6.84 12.43
C ASP A 139 -6.15 6.27 11.56
N LEU A 140 -6.04 5.01 11.14
CA LEU A 140 -6.97 4.28 10.27
C LEU A 140 -7.14 4.87 8.86
N LEU A 141 -6.27 5.79 8.44
CA LEU A 141 -6.37 6.50 7.17
C LEU A 141 -5.26 6.11 6.19
N CYS A 142 -4.01 6.14 6.63
CA CYS A 142 -2.90 5.75 5.78
C CYS A 142 -2.75 4.22 5.76
N THR A 143 -2.35 3.67 4.62
CA THR A 143 -2.14 2.23 4.44
C THR A 143 -0.78 1.95 3.84
N LEU A 144 -0.26 0.75 4.12
CA LEU A 144 0.91 0.19 3.48
C LEU A 144 0.55 -1.18 2.94
N ASP A 145 0.70 -1.34 1.64
CA ASP A 145 0.36 -2.57 0.92
C ASP A 145 1.64 -3.38 0.64
N VAL A 146 1.63 -4.64 1.01
CA VAL A 146 2.72 -5.58 0.78
C VAL A 146 2.27 -6.61 -0.24
N ASP A 147 2.82 -6.54 -1.43
CA ASP A 147 2.55 -7.47 -2.52
C ASP A 147 3.60 -8.55 -2.61
N VAL A 148 3.20 -9.78 -2.92
CA VAL A 148 4.11 -10.91 -3.08
C VAL A 148 4.48 -11.09 -4.54
N PHE A 149 5.79 -11.13 -4.81
CA PHE A 149 6.34 -11.35 -6.14
C PHE A 149 6.93 -12.77 -6.23
N PHE A 150 6.56 -13.51 -7.26
CA PHE A 150 7.01 -14.88 -7.47
C PHE A 150 7.27 -15.17 -8.95
N PRO A 151 8.24 -16.02 -9.28
CA PRO A 151 8.52 -16.42 -10.66
C PRO A 151 7.42 -17.38 -11.15
N TRP A 152 6.93 -17.14 -12.36
CA TRP A 152 5.97 -17.98 -13.05
C TRP A 152 6.10 -17.81 -14.58
N GLU A 153 6.23 -18.90 -15.30
CA GLU A 153 6.37 -18.94 -16.77
C GLU A 153 7.41 -17.95 -17.32
N GLY A 154 8.60 -17.92 -16.70
CA GLY A 154 9.69 -17.03 -17.13
C GLY A 154 9.52 -15.56 -16.83
N LYS A 155 8.49 -15.18 -16.09
CA LYS A 155 8.20 -13.82 -15.66
C LYS A 155 8.18 -13.73 -14.12
N MET A 156 8.37 -12.53 -13.60
CA MET A 156 8.04 -12.22 -12.21
C MET A 156 6.58 -11.74 -12.16
N ILE A 157 5.76 -12.38 -11.36
CA ILE A 157 4.32 -12.09 -11.25
C ILE A 157 4.00 -11.54 -9.87
N CYS A 158 3.13 -10.54 -9.86
CA CYS A 158 2.42 -10.07 -8.67
C CYS A 158 0.92 -10.24 -8.91
N CYS A 159 0.23 -10.97 -8.04
CA CYS A 159 -1.20 -11.19 -8.16
C CYS A 159 -1.99 -10.20 -7.32
N LEU A 160 -2.95 -9.54 -7.95
CA LEU A 160 -3.91 -8.64 -7.33
C LEU A 160 -5.31 -9.22 -7.59
N ASP A 161 -5.82 -10.02 -6.65
CA ASP A 161 -7.19 -10.53 -6.75
C ASP A 161 -8.12 -9.63 -5.94
N TYR A 162 -8.93 -8.84 -6.65
CA TYR A 162 -9.95 -7.98 -6.05
C TYR A 162 -11.32 -8.68 -5.92
N GLY A 163 -11.37 -10.00 -5.99
CA GLY A 163 -12.61 -10.78 -5.78
C GLY A 163 -13.52 -10.90 -7.00
N THR A 164 -13.13 -10.37 -8.16
CA THR A 164 -13.93 -10.41 -9.40
C THR A 164 -13.23 -11.12 -10.57
N GLY A 165 -12.05 -11.62 -10.34
CA GLY A 165 -11.23 -12.30 -11.35
C GLY A 165 -9.77 -12.33 -10.92
N LYS A 166 -9.05 -13.29 -11.40
CA LYS A 166 -7.63 -13.43 -11.13
C LYS A 166 -6.87 -12.48 -12.05
N TRP A 167 -6.49 -11.34 -11.51
CA TRP A 167 -5.66 -10.37 -12.19
C TRP A 167 -4.26 -10.36 -11.60
N GLY A 168 -3.28 -10.12 -12.42
CA GLY A 168 -1.91 -9.95 -11.99
C GLY A 168 -1.21 -8.87 -12.79
N SER A 169 0.02 -8.64 -12.42
CA SER A 169 0.97 -7.86 -13.22
C SER A 169 2.23 -8.69 -13.40
N TRP A 170 2.77 -8.64 -14.61
CA TRP A 170 4.00 -9.32 -14.94
C TRP A 170 5.15 -8.32 -15.10
N PHE A 171 6.36 -8.80 -14.83
CA PHE A 171 7.60 -8.06 -15.01
C PHE A 171 8.67 -8.99 -15.58
N PRO A 172 9.72 -8.45 -16.22
CA PRO A 172 10.89 -9.25 -16.58
C PRO A 172 11.50 -9.88 -15.34
N LEU A 173 11.77 -11.18 -15.38
CA LEU A 173 12.26 -11.92 -14.22
C LEU A 173 13.58 -11.35 -13.68
N ASP A 174 14.47 -10.94 -14.59
CA ASP A 174 15.77 -10.39 -14.29
C ASP A 174 15.74 -8.97 -13.68
N ALA A 175 14.61 -8.26 -13.76
CA ALA A 175 14.44 -6.97 -13.09
C ALA A 175 14.47 -7.07 -11.55
N PHE A 176 14.38 -8.29 -11.00
CA PHE A 176 14.42 -8.56 -9.56
C PHE A 176 15.66 -9.36 -9.12
N ASN A 177 16.69 -9.43 -9.97
CA ASN A 177 17.95 -10.10 -9.62
C ASN A 177 18.78 -9.27 -8.65
N ASN A 178 18.74 -7.95 -8.80
CA ASN A 178 19.51 -7.02 -8.00
C ASN A 178 18.63 -5.98 -7.34
N PHE A 179 19.05 -5.54 -6.17
CA PHE A 179 18.42 -4.48 -5.42
C PHE A 179 19.47 -3.49 -4.91
N ARG A 180 19.24 -2.21 -5.08
CA ARG A 180 20.08 -1.17 -4.47
C ARG A 180 19.37 -0.53 -3.28
N ARG A 181 20.17 -0.09 -2.31
CA ARG A 181 19.67 0.60 -1.12
C ARG A 181 19.83 2.12 -1.27
N LEU A 182 18.82 2.84 -0.86
CA LEU A 182 18.84 4.30 -0.80
C LEU A 182 18.05 4.81 0.41
N THR A 183 18.11 6.11 0.67
CA THR A 183 17.28 6.74 1.70
C THR A 183 16.02 7.31 1.06
N PHE A 184 14.85 6.93 1.57
CA PHE A 184 13.55 7.44 1.16
C PHE A 184 12.70 7.70 2.39
N LEU A 185 12.09 8.89 2.50
CA LEU A 185 11.38 9.34 3.70
C LEU A 185 12.18 9.07 4.98
N GLY A 186 13.45 9.47 5.01
CA GLY A 186 14.34 9.27 6.16
C GLY A 186 14.71 7.81 6.49
N THR A 187 14.21 6.83 5.75
CA THR A 187 14.39 5.39 6.00
C THR A 187 15.25 4.75 4.93
N ARG A 188 16.13 3.81 5.33
CA ARG A 188 16.91 2.98 4.37
C ARG A 188 16.00 1.92 3.78
N VAL A 189 15.76 2.00 2.48
CA VAL A 189 14.90 1.09 1.72
C VAL A 189 15.64 0.44 0.57
N SER A 190 15.11 -0.64 0.03
CA SER A 190 15.58 -1.27 -1.20
C SER A 190 14.66 -0.93 -2.36
N ILE A 191 15.22 -0.82 -3.55
CA ILE A 191 14.49 -0.75 -4.81
C ILE A 191 15.10 -1.75 -5.81
N PRO A 192 14.35 -2.26 -6.79
CA PRO A 192 14.91 -3.02 -7.90
C PRO A 192 16.03 -2.23 -8.61
N ASP A 193 17.05 -2.91 -9.12
CA ASP A 193 18.18 -2.26 -9.79
C ASP A 193 18.52 -2.94 -11.13
N PRO A 194 18.36 -2.23 -12.26
CA PRO A 194 17.88 -0.85 -12.41
C PRO A 194 16.36 -0.71 -12.25
N PRO A 195 15.84 0.33 -11.56
CA PRO A 195 14.41 0.54 -11.34
C PRO A 195 13.65 0.90 -12.61
N GLU A 196 14.34 1.44 -13.61
CA GLU A 196 13.78 1.85 -14.90
C GLU A 196 13.05 0.69 -15.57
N ARG A 197 13.58 -0.54 -15.52
CA ARG A 197 12.94 -1.71 -16.13
C ARG A 197 11.57 -2.02 -15.54
N VAL A 198 11.47 -1.91 -14.22
CA VAL A 198 10.20 -2.11 -13.51
C VAL A 198 9.22 -0.98 -13.86
N LEU A 199 9.70 0.26 -13.84
CA LEU A 199 8.87 1.43 -14.14
C LEU A 199 8.39 1.48 -15.59
N GLU A 200 9.26 1.16 -16.55
CA GLU A 200 8.90 1.08 -17.98
C GLU A 200 7.88 -0.03 -18.24
N THR A 201 8.05 -1.18 -17.57
CA THR A 201 7.10 -2.28 -17.70
C THR A 201 5.73 -1.92 -17.10
N ALA A 202 5.70 -1.23 -15.94
CA ALA A 202 4.45 -0.88 -15.24
C ALA A 202 3.74 0.31 -15.87
N TYR A 203 4.47 1.31 -16.36
CA TYR A 203 3.92 2.62 -16.72
C TYR A 203 4.22 3.07 -18.14
N GLY A 204 5.05 2.37 -18.91
CA GLY A 204 5.54 2.84 -20.20
C GLY A 204 6.44 4.07 -20.04
N ASP A 205 6.05 5.22 -20.60
CA ASP A 205 6.75 6.49 -20.37
C ASP A 205 6.48 7.04 -18.96
N TRP A 206 7.15 6.45 -17.97
CA TRP A 206 7.01 6.81 -16.56
C TRP A 206 7.63 8.17 -16.20
N ARG A 207 8.50 8.72 -17.05
CA ARG A 207 9.16 10.01 -16.82
C ARG A 207 8.21 11.18 -17.01
N THR A 208 7.23 11.02 -17.91
CA THR A 208 6.23 12.05 -18.19
C THR A 208 5.02 11.88 -17.25
N PRO A 209 4.73 12.85 -16.35
CA PRO A 209 3.55 12.78 -15.50
C PRO A 209 2.26 12.82 -16.29
N ILE A 210 1.39 11.85 -16.10
CA ILE A 210 0.05 11.81 -16.70
C ILE A 210 -1.01 12.21 -15.68
N LYS A 211 -2.02 12.98 -16.13
CA LYS A 211 -3.07 13.54 -15.25
C LYS A 211 -4.06 12.49 -14.73
N LYS A 212 -4.28 11.42 -15.50
CA LYS A 212 -5.20 10.32 -15.14
C LYS A 212 -4.50 9.01 -15.45
N PHE A 213 -3.98 8.37 -14.43
CA PHE A 213 -3.43 7.04 -14.56
C PHE A 213 -4.56 6.03 -14.27
N ASP A 214 -4.78 5.12 -15.22
CA ASP A 214 -5.71 4.02 -15.04
C ASP A 214 -4.92 2.73 -14.82
N TRP A 215 -4.76 2.35 -13.57
CA TRP A 215 -4.04 1.13 -13.17
C TRP A 215 -4.68 -0.15 -13.74
N GLN A 216 -5.97 -0.08 -14.13
CA GLN A 216 -6.66 -1.22 -14.73
C GLN A 216 -6.20 -1.50 -16.18
N ASN A 217 -5.63 -0.51 -16.84
CA ASN A 217 -5.12 -0.58 -18.22
C ASN A 217 -3.59 -0.52 -18.28
N ASN A 218 -2.90 -0.96 -17.23
CA ASN A 218 -1.44 -1.01 -17.23
C ASN A 218 -0.90 -1.93 -18.34
N PRO A 219 0.22 -1.56 -18.98
CA PRO A 219 0.84 -2.36 -20.07
C PRO A 219 1.21 -3.78 -19.63
N ASN A 220 1.54 -3.96 -18.35
CA ASN A 220 1.96 -5.23 -17.78
C ASN A 220 0.83 -6.01 -17.10
N ARG A 221 -0.43 -5.67 -17.40
CA ARG A 221 -1.56 -6.41 -16.83
C ARG A 221 -1.62 -7.83 -17.35
N LEU A 222 -1.83 -8.76 -16.44
CA LEU A 222 -2.00 -10.17 -16.72
C LEU A 222 -3.42 -10.59 -16.30
N HIS A 223 -4.15 -11.17 -17.24
CA HIS A 223 -5.39 -11.87 -16.94
C HIS A 223 -5.07 -13.35 -16.74
N ILE A 224 -5.42 -13.90 -15.59
CA ILE A 224 -5.22 -15.30 -15.28
C ILE A 224 -6.52 -16.03 -15.67
N ALA A 225 -6.45 -16.91 -16.65
CA ALA A 225 -7.61 -17.58 -17.20
C ALA A 225 -8.34 -18.43 -16.13
N GLU A 226 -9.64 -18.60 -16.30
CA GLU A 226 -10.44 -19.46 -15.43
C GLU A 226 -9.94 -20.91 -15.54
N GLY A 227 -9.61 -21.51 -14.39
CA GLY A 227 -8.99 -22.85 -14.35
C GLY A 227 -7.45 -22.87 -14.30
N GLU A 228 -6.79 -21.75 -14.58
CA GLU A 228 -5.34 -21.63 -14.40
C GLU A 228 -4.94 -21.68 -12.91
N THR A 229 -3.95 -22.52 -12.61
CA THR A 229 -3.49 -22.69 -11.22
C THR A 229 -2.21 -21.91 -11.01
N LEU A 230 -2.31 -20.85 -10.23
CA LEU A 230 -1.12 -20.10 -9.78
C LEU A 230 -0.23 -20.97 -8.88
N PRO A 231 1.08 -20.77 -8.91
CA PRO A 231 1.99 -21.44 -7.98
C PRO A 231 1.56 -21.21 -6.53
N LYS A 232 1.50 -22.26 -5.74
CA LYS A 232 1.31 -22.13 -4.30
C LYS A 232 2.51 -21.41 -3.71
N LEU A 233 2.27 -20.38 -2.95
CA LEU A 233 3.33 -19.73 -2.19
C LEU A 233 3.89 -20.70 -1.14
N PRO A 234 5.18 -20.59 -0.79
CA PRO A 234 5.77 -21.39 0.28
C PRO A 234 4.96 -21.26 1.57
N GLU A 235 4.67 -22.38 2.22
CA GLU A 235 3.94 -22.39 3.48
C GLU A 235 4.83 -22.02 4.67
N GLU A 236 4.23 -21.49 5.71
CA GLU A 236 4.93 -21.31 6.98
C GLU A 236 5.36 -22.66 7.54
N PRO A 237 6.59 -22.77 8.09
CA PRO A 237 6.96 -23.93 8.85
C PRO A 237 5.94 -24.14 9.98
N SER A 238 5.36 -25.34 10.07
CA SER A 238 4.39 -25.65 11.13
C SER A 238 4.98 -25.23 12.48
N ARG A 239 4.33 -24.29 13.18
CA ARG A 239 4.72 -23.94 14.55
C ARG A 239 4.66 -25.22 15.37
N ARG A 240 5.80 -25.86 15.64
CA ARG A 240 5.86 -26.94 16.62
C ARG A 240 5.17 -26.44 17.87
N LYS A 241 4.01 -27.05 18.22
CA LYS A 241 3.30 -26.76 19.47
C LYS A 241 4.34 -26.83 20.58
N ARG A 242 4.76 -25.67 21.11
CA ARG A 242 5.63 -25.63 22.29
C ARG A 242 4.90 -26.44 23.36
N GLY A 243 5.44 -27.61 23.70
CA GLY A 243 4.84 -28.59 24.58
C GLY A 243 4.36 -27.91 25.85
N ARG A 244 3.08 -28.06 26.14
CA ARG A 244 2.52 -27.76 27.46
C ARG A 244 3.34 -28.56 28.45
N ARG A 245 4.24 -27.89 29.20
CA ARG A 245 4.93 -28.48 30.34
C ARG A 245 3.87 -28.92 31.33
N VAL A 246 3.56 -30.21 31.32
CA VAL A 246 2.68 -30.80 32.32
C VAL A 246 3.36 -30.59 33.69
N LYS A 247 2.82 -29.68 34.48
CA LYS A 247 3.21 -29.59 35.91
C LYS A 247 2.78 -30.88 36.57
N LYS A 248 3.72 -31.80 36.79
CA LYS A 248 3.52 -32.89 37.74
C LYS A 248 3.27 -32.27 39.11
N LYS A 249 2.04 -32.39 39.60
CA LYS A 249 1.73 -32.18 41.01
C LYS A 249 2.45 -33.28 41.82
N ARG A 250 3.30 -32.86 42.71
CA ARG A 250 3.72 -33.69 43.85
C ARG A 250 2.73 -33.50 44.98
#